data_b6f27533eb2f3ef96bcbbb60f0984cbd
#
_entry.id   b6f27533eb2f3ef96bcbbb60f0984cbd
#
_cell.length_a   1.000
_cell.length_b   1.000
_cell.length_c   1.000
_cell.angle_alpha   90.00
_cell.angle_beta   90.00
_cell.angle_gamma   90.00
#
_symmetry.space_group_name_H-M   'P 1'
#
loop_
_entity.id
_entity.type
_entity.pdbx_description
1 polymer ?
#
loop_
_entity_poly.entity_id
_entity_poly.type
_entity_poly.pdbx_seq_one_letter_code
_entity_poly.pdbx_strand_id
1 'polypeptide(L)'
;DKEITATEEWLRDWLATACEMIDRNRPSAVYFDWWIQKSEFRPYVKKFLAYYYNRGIEWGKEVCVFYKVGAIFDGCAVFDVERGQTDGALGKIWQNDTAAAKNSWGYTQGNQFKTVGEILRNMIEVVAKNGCFMLNIGPKADGTICDQEKRILLDIGKWLRVNGEAIYGSYPFEVCAFEGRKSKNGSFKENKTFRNGDYCFTVKPGKIFVFPLAETLPQILKIKRLRFAGEGGIRYDIKSVRILGQSRELPYKQSEK
;
A
#
# COMPACT_ATOMS: atom_id res chain seq x y z
N ASP A 1 15.88 -22.09 -24.09
CA ASP A 1 16.72 -21.35 -23.14
C ASP A 1 16.89 -22.21 -21.90
N LYS A 2 18.13 -22.65 -21.62
CA LYS A 2 18.42 -23.31 -20.35
C LYS A 2 18.23 -22.30 -19.23
N GLU A 3 17.32 -22.57 -18.33
CA GLU A 3 17.13 -21.75 -17.16
C GLU A 3 18.42 -21.72 -16.34
N ILE A 4 19.03 -20.53 -16.25
CA ILE A 4 20.29 -20.38 -15.50
C ILE A 4 19.95 -20.53 -14.02
N THR A 5 20.41 -21.61 -13.42
CA THR A 5 20.32 -21.89 -11.98
C THR A 5 21.52 -21.28 -11.26
N ALA A 6 21.28 -20.65 -10.11
CA ALA A 6 22.36 -20.12 -9.30
C ALA A 6 23.20 -21.28 -8.72
N THR A 7 24.54 -21.16 -8.78
CA THR A 7 25.43 -22.15 -8.15
C THR A 7 25.40 -22.03 -6.64
N GLU A 8 25.76 -23.11 -5.95
CA GLU A 8 25.83 -23.10 -4.48
C GLU A 8 26.86 -22.07 -3.96
N GLU A 9 27.95 -21.92 -4.62
CA GLU A 9 28.98 -20.91 -4.30
C GLU A 9 28.40 -19.50 -4.39
N TRP A 10 27.73 -19.19 -5.49
CA TRP A 10 27.07 -17.89 -5.67
C TRP A 10 26.01 -17.61 -4.62
N LEU A 11 25.20 -18.62 -4.24
CA LEU A 11 24.16 -18.49 -3.22
C LEU A 11 24.76 -18.27 -1.82
N ARG A 12 25.92 -18.86 -1.52
CA ARG A 12 26.67 -18.60 -0.28
C ARG A 12 27.17 -17.15 -0.24
N ASP A 13 27.74 -16.67 -1.33
CA ASP A 13 28.23 -15.30 -1.45
C ASP A 13 27.08 -14.29 -1.37
N TRP A 14 25.95 -14.59 -2.03
CA TRP A 14 24.73 -13.79 -1.92
C TRP A 14 24.27 -13.66 -0.47
N LEU A 15 24.21 -14.77 0.27
CA LEU A 15 23.82 -14.76 1.67
C LEU A 15 24.80 -13.98 2.54
N ALA A 16 26.10 -14.19 2.35
CA ALA A 16 27.15 -13.50 3.09
C ALA A 16 27.06 -11.98 2.87
N THR A 17 26.95 -11.56 1.61
CA THR A 17 26.80 -10.14 1.23
C THR A 17 25.53 -9.52 1.85
N ALA A 18 24.41 -10.24 1.79
CA ALA A 18 23.17 -9.77 2.38
C ALA A 18 23.27 -9.60 3.91
N CYS A 19 23.92 -10.54 4.60
CA CYS A 19 24.17 -10.45 6.04
C CYS A 19 25.12 -9.28 6.38
N GLU A 20 26.20 -9.10 5.61
CA GLU A 20 27.13 -7.99 5.79
C GLU A 20 26.45 -6.63 5.62
N MET A 21 25.58 -6.46 4.61
CA MET A 21 24.80 -5.24 4.40
C MET A 21 23.89 -4.93 5.61
N ILE A 22 23.27 -5.96 6.18
CA ILE A 22 22.44 -5.82 7.38
C ILE A 22 23.27 -5.35 8.58
N ASP A 23 24.41 -5.96 8.82
CA ASP A 23 25.25 -5.60 9.96
C ASP A 23 25.79 -4.19 9.86
N ARG A 24 26.21 -3.78 8.67
CA ARG A 24 26.73 -2.43 8.43
C ARG A 24 25.68 -1.34 8.55
N ASN A 25 24.45 -1.57 8.05
CA ASN A 25 23.47 -0.52 7.91
C ASN A 25 22.34 -0.60 8.93
N ARG A 26 22.14 -1.74 9.59
CA ARG A 26 21.06 -2.01 10.54
C ARG A 26 19.69 -1.52 10.03
N PRO A 27 19.26 -1.92 8.82
CA PRO A 27 18.02 -1.42 8.24
C PRO A 27 16.80 -1.86 9.05
N SER A 28 15.70 -1.10 9.01
CA SER A 28 14.41 -1.51 9.56
C SER A 28 13.63 -2.40 8.60
N ALA A 29 13.95 -2.32 7.31
CA ALA A 29 13.27 -3.09 6.28
C ALA A 29 14.27 -3.52 5.21
N VAL A 30 14.10 -4.74 4.70
CA VAL A 30 14.81 -5.28 3.54
C VAL A 30 13.79 -5.70 2.51
N TYR A 31 14.02 -5.33 1.27
CA TYR A 31 13.14 -5.65 0.16
C TYR A 31 13.84 -6.59 -0.81
N PHE A 32 13.21 -7.72 -1.10
CA PHE A 32 13.62 -8.62 -2.17
C PHE A 32 12.62 -8.56 -3.32
N ASP A 33 13.13 -8.21 -4.47
CA ASP A 33 12.40 -8.27 -5.72
C ASP A 33 12.37 -9.71 -6.27
N TRP A 34 12.17 -9.90 -7.55
CA TRP A 34 12.13 -11.18 -8.24
C TRP A 34 13.37 -12.05 -7.97
N TRP A 35 13.32 -13.31 -8.37
CA TRP A 35 14.40 -14.32 -8.39
C TRP A 35 14.55 -15.15 -7.12
N ILE A 36 14.36 -14.62 -5.92
CA ILE A 36 14.52 -15.40 -4.69
C ILE A 36 13.40 -16.46 -4.49
N GLN A 37 12.38 -16.47 -5.34
CA GLN A 37 11.34 -17.51 -5.37
C GLN A 37 11.79 -18.83 -5.97
N LYS A 38 12.95 -18.87 -6.67
CA LYS A 38 13.52 -20.09 -7.23
C LYS A 38 13.87 -21.07 -6.10
N SER A 39 13.71 -22.37 -6.38
CA SER A 39 13.84 -23.42 -5.36
C SER A 39 15.21 -23.46 -4.68
N GLU A 40 16.27 -23.18 -5.41
CA GLU A 40 17.63 -23.15 -4.90
C GLU A 40 17.88 -22.04 -3.87
N PHE A 41 17.11 -20.94 -3.91
CA PHE A 41 17.21 -19.87 -2.93
C PHE A 41 16.58 -20.22 -1.58
N ARG A 42 15.62 -21.15 -1.52
CA ARG A 42 14.81 -21.43 -0.31
C ARG A 42 15.64 -21.65 0.96
N PRO A 43 16.69 -22.51 0.96
CA PRO A 43 17.48 -22.71 2.17
C PRO A 43 18.27 -21.46 2.59
N TYR A 44 18.69 -20.65 1.63
CA TYR A 44 19.44 -19.42 1.89
C TYR A 44 18.54 -18.29 2.36
N VAL A 45 17.37 -18.12 1.77
CA VAL A 45 16.33 -17.16 2.23
C VAL A 45 15.92 -17.49 3.66
N LYS A 46 15.73 -18.77 4.00
CA LYS A 46 15.42 -19.19 5.37
C LYS A 46 16.52 -18.78 6.36
N LYS A 47 17.78 -19.01 6.01
CA LYS A 47 18.95 -18.62 6.83
C LYS A 47 19.01 -17.09 6.97
N PHE A 48 18.79 -16.35 5.87
CA PHE A 48 18.75 -14.89 5.88
C PHE A 48 17.68 -14.35 6.82
N LEU A 49 16.44 -14.85 6.74
CA LEU A 49 15.34 -14.42 7.60
C LEU A 49 15.66 -14.66 9.08
N ALA A 50 16.17 -15.88 9.41
CA ALA A 50 16.56 -16.20 10.77
C ALA A 50 17.66 -15.26 11.27
N TYR A 51 18.68 -15.01 10.45
CA TYR A 51 19.76 -14.07 10.78
C TYR A 51 19.24 -12.66 11.04
N TYR A 52 18.48 -12.12 10.10
CA TYR A 52 18.04 -10.73 10.17
C TYR A 52 17.06 -10.47 11.32
N TYR A 53 16.12 -11.38 11.58
CA TYR A 53 15.20 -11.23 12.70
C TYR A 53 15.92 -11.35 14.07
N ASN A 54 16.92 -12.22 14.19
CA ASN A 54 17.77 -12.29 15.38
C ASN A 54 18.57 -11.00 15.58
N ARG A 55 19.12 -10.43 14.50
CA ARG A 55 19.77 -9.12 14.57
C ARG A 55 18.82 -8.01 15.02
N GLY A 56 17.57 -8.03 14.54
CA GLY A 56 16.54 -7.10 15.02
C GLY A 56 16.36 -7.18 16.54
N ILE A 57 16.28 -8.39 17.10
CA ILE A 57 16.18 -8.62 18.55
C ILE A 57 17.41 -8.08 19.27
N GLU A 58 18.61 -8.40 18.80
CA GLU A 58 19.88 -7.91 19.38
C GLU A 58 19.97 -6.37 19.39
N TRP A 59 19.43 -5.72 18.34
CA TRP A 59 19.42 -4.26 18.25
C TRP A 59 18.29 -3.59 19.02
N GLY A 60 17.36 -4.36 19.62
CA GLY A 60 16.14 -3.84 20.21
C GLY A 60 15.24 -3.12 19.19
N LYS A 61 15.22 -3.58 17.94
CA LYS A 61 14.58 -2.92 16.80
C LYS A 61 13.64 -3.86 16.08
N GLU A 62 12.43 -3.39 15.81
CA GLU A 62 11.52 -4.09 14.89
C GLU A 62 12.07 -4.02 13.45
N VAL A 63 12.09 -5.16 12.79
CA VAL A 63 12.57 -5.30 11.42
C VAL A 63 11.59 -6.12 10.60
N CYS A 64 11.53 -5.86 9.29
CA CYS A 64 10.68 -6.62 8.38
C CYS A 64 11.36 -6.89 7.05
N VAL A 65 10.85 -7.90 6.34
CA VAL A 65 11.27 -8.25 4.98
C VAL A 65 10.07 -8.14 4.06
N PHE A 66 10.25 -7.50 2.90
CA PHE A 66 9.26 -7.48 1.82
C PHE A 66 9.68 -8.45 0.72
N TYR A 67 8.70 -9.11 0.11
CA TYR A 67 8.97 -10.10 -0.93
C TYR A 67 7.85 -10.18 -1.96
N LYS A 68 8.17 -10.68 -3.15
CA LYS A 68 7.23 -10.93 -4.24
C LYS A 68 7.04 -12.43 -4.51
N VAL A 69 5.96 -12.76 -5.18
CA VAL A 69 5.70 -14.03 -5.89
C VAL A 69 5.86 -15.31 -5.04
N GLY A 70 5.43 -15.30 -3.79
CA GLY A 70 5.47 -16.52 -2.97
C GLY A 70 6.88 -17.02 -2.61
N ALA A 71 7.89 -16.14 -2.66
CA ALA A 71 9.28 -16.49 -2.35
C ALA A 71 9.50 -16.86 -0.88
N ILE A 72 8.65 -16.36 0.01
CA ILE A 72 8.72 -16.55 1.45
C ILE A 72 7.38 -17.14 1.92
N PHE A 73 7.42 -17.99 2.94
CA PHE A 73 6.20 -18.54 3.53
C PHE A 73 5.30 -17.45 4.12
N ASP A 74 4.01 -17.67 4.00
CA ASP A 74 3.01 -16.76 4.51
C ASP A 74 3.17 -16.53 6.02
N GLY A 75 3.06 -15.27 6.45
CA GLY A 75 3.26 -14.85 7.85
C GLY A 75 4.71 -14.63 8.26
N CYS A 76 5.71 -15.02 7.44
CA CYS A 76 7.13 -14.82 7.77
C CYS A 76 7.70 -13.48 7.27
N ALA A 77 7.00 -12.79 6.38
CA ALA A 77 7.40 -11.52 5.80
C ALA A 77 6.20 -10.82 5.18
N VAL A 78 6.37 -9.59 4.72
CA VAL A 78 5.33 -8.77 4.12
C VAL A 78 5.27 -9.01 2.61
N PHE A 79 4.14 -9.53 2.13
CA PHE A 79 3.93 -9.77 0.71
C PHE A 79 3.70 -8.46 -0.05
N ASP A 80 4.40 -8.28 -1.15
CA ASP A 80 4.30 -7.12 -2.04
C ASP A 80 3.54 -7.43 -3.33
N VAL A 81 2.66 -6.52 -3.74
CA VAL A 81 1.85 -6.60 -4.96
C VAL A 81 2.20 -5.44 -5.88
N GLU A 82 3.11 -5.69 -6.82
CA GLU A 82 3.64 -4.70 -7.73
C GLU A 82 2.58 -4.04 -8.60
N ARG A 83 2.48 -2.70 -8.54
CA ARG A 83 1.50 -1.89 -9.31
C ARG A 83 0.11 -2.52 -9.28
N GLY A 84 -0.28 -3.09 -8.15
CA GLY A 84 -1.42 -3.97 -8.07
C GLY A 84 -2.35 -3.69 -6.91
N GLN A 85 -3.32 -4.58 -6.77
CA GLN A 85 -4.37 -4.49 -5.77
C GLN A 85 -4.75 -5.87 -5.25
N THR A 86 -5.41 -5.89 -4.11
CA THR A 86 -6.14 -7.04 -3.59
C THR A 86 -7.65 -6.86 -3.84
N ASP A 87 -8.41 -7.92 -3.88
CA ASP A 87 -9.87 -7.87 -4.08
C ASP A 87 -10.65 -7.47 -2.83
N GLY A 88 -9.99 -7.48 -1.67
CA GLY A 88 -10.54 -7.04 -0.38
C GLY A 88 -9.45 -6.75 0.64
N ALA A 89 -9.84 -6.41 1.86
CA ALA A 89 -8.93 -6.27 2.97
C ALA A 89 -8.34 -7.63 3.34
N LEU A 90 -7.03 -7.71 3.48
CA LEU A 90 -6.36 -8.90 3.96
C LEU A 90 -6.28 -8.89 5.50
N GLY A 91 -6.41 -10.06 6.12
CA GLY A 91 -6.23 -10.23 7.57
C GLY A 91 -4.78 -10.00 8.05
N LYS A 92 -3.88 -9.68 7.15
CA LYS A 92 -2.46 -9.41 7.37
C LYS A 92 -2.04 -8.17 6.59
N ILE A 93 -0.96 -7.54 7.03
CA ILE A 93 -0.34 -6.41 6.32
C ILE A 93 0.27 -6.92 5.01
N TRP A 94 0.11 -6.14 3.96
CA TRP A 94 0.73 -6.32 2.65
C TRP A 94 1.27 -4.99 2.15
N GLN A 95 2.05 -4.98 1.08
CA GLN A 95 2.56 -3.76 0.45
C GLN A 95 2.11 -3.68 -1.00
N ASN A 96 1.88 -2.47 -1.47
CA ASN A 96 1.85 -2.13 -2.88
C ASN A 96 3.05 -1.25 -3.17
N ASP A 97 3.91 -1.66 -4.08
CA ASP A 97 4.92 -0.81 -4.67
C ASP A 97 4.43 -0.27 -6.03
N THR A 98 4.58 1.02 -6.23
CA THR A 98 4.22 1.67 -7.49
C THR A 98 5.12 2.86 -7.76
N ALA A 99 5.08 3.42 -8.96
CA ALA A 99 5.87 4.60 -9.33
C ALA A 99 4.98 5.79 -9.70
N ALA A 100 5.51 6.99 -9.50
CA ALA A 100 4.91 8.23 -10.01
C ALA A 100 4.86 8.20 -11.54
N ALA A 101 5.89 7.65 -12.19
CA ALA A 101 5.87 7.43 -13.64
C ALA A 101 5.02 6.22 -14.03
N LYS A 102 4.28 6.34 -15.15
CA LYS A 102 3.42 5.28 -15.71
C LYS A 102 4.23 4.20 -16.44
N ASN A 103 5.33 4.60 -17.08
CA ASN A 103 6.06 3.82 -18.06
C ASN A 103 7.49 3.43 -17.61
N SER A 104 7.91 3.82 -16.42
CA SER A 104 9.25 3.50 -15.91
C SER A 104 9.28 3.43 -14.38
N TRP A 105 10.28 2.75 -13.83
CA TRP A 105 10.66 2.81 -12.42
C TRP A 105 11.76 3.85 -12.16
N GLY A 106 12.66 4.05 -13.13
CA GLY A 106 13.72 5.03 -13.08
C GLY A 106 13.42 6.27 -13.90
N TYR A 107 14.34 7.23 -13.86
CA TYR A 107 14.30 8.39 -14.73
C TYR A 107 14.61 7.99 -16.18
N THR A 108 13.72 8.35 -17.09
CA THR A 108 13.96 8.30 -18.54
C THR A 108 13.48 9.59 -19.18
N GLN A 109 14.07 9.96 -20.32
CA GLN A 109 13.53 11.05 -21.14
C GLN A 109 12.14 10.63 -21.65
N GLY A 110 11.14 11.50 -21.51
CA GLY A 110 9.78 11.19 -21.96
C GLY A 110 8.95 10.37 -20.95
N ASN A 111 9.32 10.34 -19.68
CA ASN A 111 8.48 9.75 -18.65
C ASN A 111 7.07 10.38 -18.67
N GLN A 112 6.07 9.51 -18.64
CA GLN A 112 4.67 9.89 -18.46
C GLN A 112 4.31 9.70 -16.99
N PHE A 113 3.73 10.71 -16.37
CA PHE A 113 3.43 10.67 -14.95
C PHE A 113 1.94 10.43 -14.69
N LYS A 114 1.66 9.78 -13.57
CA LYS A 114 0.33 9.72 -12.98
C LYS A 114 -0.05 11.11 -12.45
N THR A 115 -1.33 11.42 -12.48
CA THR A 115 -1.84 12.59 -11.77
C THR A 115 -1.80 12.36 -10.26
N VAL A 116 -1.79 13.43 -9.48
CA VAL A 116 -1.90 13.36 -8.01
C VAL A 116 -3.17 12.59 -7.60
N GLY A 117 -4.29 12.83 -8.28
CA GLY A 117 -5.54 12.12 -8.03
C GLY A 117 -5.46 10.62 -8.29
N GLU A 118 -4.78 10.17 -9.36
CA GLU A 118 -4.55 8.74 -9.63
C GLU A 118 -3.75 8.10 -8.49
N ILE A 119 -2.68 8.76 -8.02
CA ILE A 119 -1.82 8.24 -6.94
C ILE A 119 -2.57 8.20 -5.61
N LEU A 120 -3.29 9.27 -5.26
CA LEU A 120 -4.06 9.34 -4.01
C LEU A 120 -5.16 8.29 -3.96
N ARG A 121 -5.91 8.06 -5.04
CA ARG A 121 -6.94 7.02 -5.09
C ARG A 121 -6.34 5.62 -4.92
N ASN A 122 -5.20 5.37 -5.56
CA ASN A 122 -4.50 4.10 -5.38
C ASN A 122 -4.02 3.92 -3.93
N MET A 123 -3.41 4.93 -3.34
CA MET A 123 -2.97 4.92 -1.93
C MET A 123 -4.14 4.67 -0.97
N ILE A 124 -5.25 5.38 -1.15
CA ILE A 124 -6.46 5.22 -0.33
C ILE A 124 -6.98 3.79 -0.42
N GLU A 125 -7.06 3.24 -1.62
CA GLU A 125 -7.54 1.88 -1.85
C GLU A 125 -6.62 0.83 -1.19
N VAL A 126 -5.31 1.00 -1.29
CA VAL A 126 -4.31 0.13 -0.64
C VAL A 126 -4.46 0.18 0.88
N VAL A 127 -4.48 1.37 1.47
CA VAL A 127 -4.57 1.56 2.92
C VAL A 127 -5.90 1.02 3.46
N ALA A 128 -7.02 1.27 2.78
CA ALA A 128 -8.32 0.73 3.16
C ALA A 128 -8.36 -0.80 3.18
N LYS A 129 -7.46 -1.48 2.46
CA LYS A 129 -7.34 -2.93 2.39
C LYS A 129 -6.23 -3.52 3.27
N ASN A 130 -5.77 -2.78 4.28
CA ASN A 130 -4.68 -3.16 5.19
C ASN A 130 -3.31 -3.17 4.53
N GLY A 131 -3.11 -2.40 3.46
CA GLY A 131 -1.85 -2.32 2.73
C GLY A 131 -0.99 -1.12 3.12
N CYS A 132 0.32 -1.28 2.97
CA CYS A 132 1.29 -0.21 2.98
C CYS A 132 1.52 0.26 1.54
N PHE A 133 1.61 1.56 1.34
CA PHE A 133 1.79 2.15 0.02
C PHE A 133 3.22 2.69 -0.14
N MET A 134 3.96 2.13 -1.08
CA MET A 134 5.31 2.58 -1.43
C MET A 134 5.28 3.27 -2.80
N LEU A 135 5.60 4.57 -2.83
CA LEU A 135 5.66 5.37 -4.05
C LEU A 135 7.10 5.60 -4.47
N ASN A 136 7.49 5.00 -5.57
CA ASN A 136 8.80 5.20 -6.18
C ASN A 136 8.84 6.47 -7.04
N ILE A 137 9.98 7.14 -7.00
CA ILE A 137 10.36 8.24 -7.89
C ILE A 137 11.65 7.89 -8.62
N GLY A 138 11.91 8.52 -9.77
CA GLY A 138 13.09 8.28 -10.59
C GLY A 138 14.11 9.42 -10.52
N PRO A 139 15.09 9.39 -9.60
CA PRO A 139 16.16 10.39 -9.60
C PRO A 139 16.95 10.38 -10.89
N LYS A 140 17.44 11.54 -11.32
CA LYS A 140 18.38 11.67 -12.43
C LYS A 140 19.76 11.19 -12.01
N ALA A 141 20.67 11.05 -12.97
CA ALA A 141 22.04 10.59 -12.73
C ALA A 141 22.82 11.52 -11.76
N ASP A 142 22.47 12.79 -11.70
CA ASP A 142 23.06 13.79 -10.77
C ASP A 142 22.41 13.77 -9.37
N GLY A 143 21.47 12.84 -9.12
CA GLY A 143 20.74 12.70 -7.88
C GLY A 143 19.56 13.67 -7.72
N THR A 144 19.30 14.55 -8.67
CA THR A 144 18.17 15.48 -8.62
C THR A 144 16.87 14.79 -9.03
N ILE A 145 15.75 15.29 -8.52
CA ILE A 145 14.41 14.84 -8.88
C ILE A 145 13.82 15.84 -9.88
N CYS A 146 13.16 15.35 -10.94
CA CYS A 146 12.56 16.23 -11.92
C CYS A 146 11.40 17.04 -11.30
N ASP A 147 11.18 18.25 -11.84
CA ASP A 147 10.19 19.19 -11.28
C ASP A 147 8.78 18.62 -11.25
N GLN A 148 8.43 17.76 -12.18
CA GLN A 148 7.12 17.17 -12.25
C GLN A 148 6.88 16.15 -11.09
N GLU A 149 7.84 15.28 -10.80
CA GLU A 149 7.77 14.39 -9.63
C GLU A 149 7.79 15.17 -8.32
N LYS A 150 8.65 16.21 -8.24
CA LYS A 150 8.69 17.10 -7.08
C LYS A 150 7.33 17.76 -6.80
N ARG A 151 6.64 18.27 -7.83
CA ARG A 151 5.29 18.83 -7.70
C ARG A 151 4.29 17.78 -7.21
N ILE A 152 4.31 16.57 -7.81
CA ILE A 152 3.44 15.47 -7.41
C ILE A 152 3.62 15.15 -5.92
N LEU A 153 4.87 14.99 -5.45
CA LEU A 153 5.15 14.71 -4.05
C LEU A 153 4.69 15.83 -3.11
N LEU A 154 4.93 17.07 -3.49
CA LEU A 154 4.50 18.24 -2.69
C LEU A 154 2.96 18.33 -2.59
N ASP A 155 2.26 18.04 -3.67
CA ASP A 155 0.79 18.09 -3.68
C ASP A 155 0.17 16.92 -2.93
N ILE A 156 0.74 15.71 -3.00
CA ILE A 156 0.40 14.60 -2.11
C ILE A 156 0.63 14.99 -0.65
N GLY A 157 1.77 15.60 -0.35
CA GLY A 157 2.09 16.09 0.99
C GLY A 157 1.10 17.14 1.52
N LYS A 158 0.63 18.07 0.66
CA LYS A 158 -0.43 19.04 1.02
C LYS A 158 -1.74 18.31 1.36
N TRP A 159 -2.13 17.33 0.55
CA TRP A 159 -3.34 16.54 0.80
C TRP A 159 -3.23 15.76 2.12
N LEU A 160 -2.09 15.12 2.38
CA LEU A 160 -1.84 14.35 3.60
C LEU A 160 -1.82 15.22 4.86
N ARG A 161 -1.40 16.48 4.79
CA ARG A 161 -1.48 17.41 5.95
C ARG A 161 -2.92 17.60 6.43
N VAL A 162 -3.89 17.55 5.54
CA VAL A 162 -5.32 17.71 5.87
C VAL A 162 -5.96 16.36 6.18
N ASN A 163 -5.65 15.34 5.39
CA ASN A 163 -6.37 14.07 5.39
C ASN A 163 -5.59 12.92 6.06
N GLY A 164 -4.36 13.15 6.51
CA GLY A 164 -3.48 12.13 7.05
C GLY A 164 -4.04 11.40 8.27
N GLU A 165 -4.95 12.04 9.02
CA GLU A 165 -5.66 11.37 10.13
C GLU A 165 -6.40 10.13 9.65
N ALA A 166 -6.96 10.15 8.46
CA ALA A 166 -7.69 9.03 7.87
C ALA A 166 -6.78 7.94 7.25
N ILE A 167 -5.48 8.23 7.10
CA ILE A 167 -4.48 7.35 6.47
C ILE A 167 -3.56 6.73 7.52
N TYR A 168 -2.86 7.57 8.29
CA TYR A 168 -1.83 7.11 9.23
C TYR A 168 -2.44 6.47 10.47
N GLY A 169 -2.02 5.24 10.81
CA GLY A 169 -2.51 4.50 11.97
C GLY A 169 -4.01 4.22 11.92
N SER A 170 -4.60 4.16 10.75
CA SER A 170 -5.97 3.71 10.53
C SER A 170 -6.00 2.20 10.27
N TYR A 171 -7.19 1.62 10.43
CA TYR A 171 -7.46 0.21 10.20
C TYR A 171 -8.49 0.05 9.08
N PRO A 172 -8.54 -1.10 8.40
CA PRO A 172 -9.61 -1.43 7.47
C PRO A 172 -10.98 -1.37 8.15
N PHE A 173 -11.96 -0.88 7.43
CA PHE A 173 -13.35 -0.94 7.85
C PHE A 173 -13.97 -2.24 7.36
N GLU A 174 -14.26 -3.19 8.27
CA GLU A 174 -14.81 -4.51 7.96
C GLU A 174 -13.97 -5.34 6.95
N VAL A 175 -14.41 -6.55 6.64
CA VAL A 175 -13.74 -7.45 5.67
C VAL A 175 -13.73 -6.87 4.25
N CYS A 176 -14.62 -5.93 3.96
CA CYS A 176 -14.79 -5.32 2.65
C CYS A 176 -14.70 -3.79 2.74
N ALA A 177 -13.53 -3.27 2.97
CA ALA A 177 -13.24 -1.83 3.08
C ALA A 177 -13.68 -0.97 1.87
N PHE A 178 -14.60 -1.46 1.05
CA PHE A 178 -14.94 -0.91 -0.26
C PHE A 178 -16.44 -1.04 -0.54
N GLU A 179 -17.05 0.00 -1.09
CA GLU A 179 -18.42 0.00 -1.63
C GLU A 179 -18.37 0.39 -3.11
N GLY A 180 -19.17 -0.28 -3.94
CA GLY A 180 -19.21 -0.06 -5.37
C GLY A 180 -18.42 -1.10 -6.16
N ARG A 181 -17.46 -0.69 -6.97
CA ARG A 181 -16.71 -1.56 -7.86
C ARG A 181 -15.67 -2.39 -7.08
N LYS A 182 -15.61 -3.71 -7.35
CA LYS A 182 -14.52 -4.56 -6.85
C LYS A 182 -13.23 -4.27 -7.61
N SER A 183 -12.11 -4.28 -6.90
CA SER A 183 -10.78 -4.23 -7.48
C SER A 183 -10.43 -5.54 -8.18
N LYS A 184 -9.51 -5.46 -9.13
CA LYS A 184 -8.88 -6.65 -9.69
C LYS A 184 -7.74 -7.07 -8.78
N ASN A 185 -7.67 -8.36 -8.43
CA ASN A 185 -6.59 -8.90 -7.62
C ASN A 185 -5.31 -9.13 -8.43
N GLY A 186 -4.15 -8.86 -7.84
CA GLY A 186 -2.83 -9.18 -8.38
C GLY A 186 -2.03 -7.97 -8.89
N SER A 187 -0.80 -8.26 -9.28
CA SER A 187 0.15 -7.27 -9.81
C SER A 187 -0.31 -6.66 -11.13
N PHE A 188 0.07 -5.41 -11.39
CA PHE A 188 -0.29 -4.62 -12.56
C PHE A 188 -1.82 -4.45 -12.75
N LYS A 189 -2.55 -4.42 -11.64
CA LYS A 189 -4.02 -4.31 -11.60
C LYS A 189 -4.51 -3.05 -10.87
N GLU A 190 -3.71 -2.00 -10.81
CA GLU A 190 -4.15 -0.70 -10.29
C GLU A 190 -5.44 -0.24 -10.97
N ASN A 191 -6.41 0.22 -10.18
CA ASN A 191 -7.65 0.77 -10.72
C ASN A 191 -7.39 2.14 -11.35
N LYS A 192 -7.86 2.32 -12.57
CA LYS A 192 -7.65 3.56 -13.34
C LYS A 192 -8.87 4.49 -13.34
N THR A 193 -10.05 3.95 -13.12
CA THR A 193 -11.32 4.70 -13.22
C THR A 193 -12.25 4.35 -12.07
N PHE A 194 -12.85 5.37 -11.48
CA PHE A 194 -13.82 5.26 -10.41
C PHE A 194 -15.10 6.00 -10.78
N ARG A 195 -16.24 5.53 -10.26
CA ARG A 195 -17.58 6.08 -10.52
C ARG A 195 -18.21 6.61 -9.24
N ASN A 196 -19.24 7.40 -9.38
CA ASN A 196 -20.09 7.76 -8.25
C ASN A 196 -20.66 6.51 -7.58
N GLY A 197 -20.47 6.41 -6.26
CA GLY A 197 -20.82 5.21 -5.49
C GLY A 197 -19.62 4.31 -5.19
N ASP A 198 -18.45 4.59 -5.74
CA ASP A 198 -17.20 3.92 -5.34
C ASP A 198 -16.63 4.64 -4.12
N TYR A 199 -16.58 3.95 -2.99
CA TYR A 199 -16.06 4.45 -1.72
C TYR A 199 -15.04 3.50 -1.14
N CYS A 200 -14.00 4.03 -0.51
CA CYS A 200 -13.15 3.32 0.43
C CYS A 200 -13.40 3.82 1.85
N PHE A 201 -13.08 2.97 2.82
CA PHE A 201 -13.30 3.25 4.22
C PHE A 201 -12.05 2.89 5.04
N THR A 202 -11.74 3.73 6.01
CA THR A 202 -10.81 3.39 7.08
C THR A 202 -11.42 3.75 8.43
N VAL A 203 -10.91 3.18 9.51
CA VAL A 203 -11.42 3.45 10.86
C VAL A 203 -10.32 3.78 11.84
N LYS A 204 -10.71 4.54 12.84
CA LYS A 204 -10.03 4.72 14.12
C LYS A 204 -11.04 4.63 15.26
N PRO A 205 -10.63 4.50 16.52
CA PRO A 205 -11.57 4.50 17.63
C PRO A 205 -12.55 5.68 17.56
N GLY A 206 -13.85 5.37 17.49
CA GLY A 206 -14.93 6.35 17.40
C GLY A 206 -15.06 7.11 16.07
N LYS A 207 -14.31 6.74 15.03
CA LYS A 207 -14.35 7.44 13.74
C LYS A 207 -14.36 6.47 12.54
N ILE A 208 -15.20 6.75 11.58
CA ILE A 208 -15.21 6.11 10.25
C ILE A 208 -14.85 7.18 9.23
N PHE A 209 -13.81 6.96 8.47
CA PHE A 209 -13.42 7.84 7.36
C PHE A 209 -13.95 7.27 6.06
N VAL A 210 -14.58 8.12 5.26
CA VAL A 210 -15.17 7.75 3.96
C VAL A 210 -14.46 8.53 2.88
N PHE A 211 -13.94 7.80 1.89
CA PHE A 211 -13.27 8.36 0.73
C PHE A 211 -14.10 8.11 -0.53
N PRO A 212 -14.81 9.13 -1.03
CA PRO A 212 -15.38 9.06 -2.38
C PRO A 212 -14.25 9.05 -3.40
N LEU A 213 -14.28 8.06 -4.31
CA LEU A 213 -13.17 7.86 -5.25
C LEU A 213 -13.44 8.47 -6.64
N ALA A 214 -14.67 8.85 -6.95
CA ALA A 214 -15.01 9.50 -8.21
C ALA A 214 -14.30 10.86 -8.37
N GLU A 215 -13.97 11.22 -9.60
CA GLU A 215 -13.35 12.54 -9.90
C GLU A 215 -14.33 13.69 -9.69
N THR A 216 -15.58 13.47 -10.05
CA THR A 216 -16.67 14.44 -9.84
C THR A 216 -17.66 13.85 -8.87
N LEU A 217 -17.93 14.58 -7.80
CA LEU A 217 -18.86 14.15 -6.76
C LEU A 217 -20.26 14.74 -6.98
N PRO A 218 -21.33 13.97 -6.74
CA PRO A 218 -22.67 14.50 -6.74
C PRO A 218 -22.91 15.37 -5.50
N GLN A 219 -23.91 16.22 -5.55
CA GLN A 219 -24.29 17.07 -4.42
C GLN A 219 -24.68 16.27 -3.16
N ILE A 220 -25.22 15.06 -3.34
CA ILE A 220 -25.60 14.13 -2.27
C ILE A 220 -24.83 12.83 -2.43
N LEU A 221 -24.02 12.48 -1.43
CA LEU A 221 -23.34 11.19 -1.37
C LEU A 221 -24.27 10.16 -0.72
N LYS A 222 -24.46 9.02 -1.37
CA LYS A 222 -25.25 7.89 -0.86
C LYS A 222 -24.29 6.75 -0.48
N ILE A 223 -24.19 6.46 0.81
CA ILE A 223 -23.27 5.46 1.36
C ILE A 223 -24.10 4.33 1.96
N LYS A 224 -24.18 3.20 1.26
CA LYS A 224 -25.05 2.08 1.64
C LYS A 224 -24.54 1.32 2.87
N ARG A 225 -23.22 1.27 3.05
CA ARG A 225 -22.58 0.55 4.15
C ARG A 225 -22.80 1.16 5.54
N LEU A 226 -23.12 2.45 5.60
CA LEU A 226 -23.35 3.16 6.86
C LEU A 226 -24.85 3.27 7.20
N ARG A 227 -25.63 2.27 6.85
CA ARG A 227 -27.03 2.19 7.23
C ARG A 227 -27.18 1.94 8.73
N PHE A 228 -28.36 2.26 9.27
CA PHE A 228 -28.67 2.07 10.67
C PHE A 228 -28.70 0.59 11.11
N ALA A 229 -29.08 -0.33 10.19
CA ALA A 229 -28.94 -1.77 10.32
C ALA A 229 -28.12 -2.27 9.14
N GLY A 230 -26.82 -2.52 9.33
CA GLY A 230 -25.93 -3.06 8.30
C GLY A 230 -26.22 -4.53 8.01
N GLU A 231 -25.74 -5.03 6.86
CA GLU A 231 -25.65 -6.46 6.61
C GLU A 231 -24.82 -7.09 7.72
N GLY A 232 -25.34 -8.11 8.39
CA GLY A 232 -24.69 -8.74 9.55
C GLY A 232 -25.09 -8.18 10.91
N GLY A 233 -26.03 -7.23 10.99
CA GLY A 233 -26.58 -6.76 12.25
C GLY A 233 -25.75 -5.72 13.00
N ILE A 234 -24.68 -5.19 12.41
CA ILE A 234 -23.88 -4.11 13.01
C ILE A 234 -24.59 -2.78 12.78
N ARG A 235 -24.92 -2.13 13.88
CA ARG A 235 -25.60 -0.84 13.89
C ARG A 235 -24.58 0.28 14.13
N TYR A 236 -24.42 1.16 13.13
CA TYR A 236 -23.63 2.38 13.28
C TYR A 236 -24.52 3.53 13.70
N ASP A 237 -24.29 4.06 14.90
CA ASP A 237 -24.98 5.25 15.39
C ASP A 237 -24.13 6.48 15.07
N ILE A 238 -24.35 7.08 13.90
CA ILE A 238 -23.60 8.24 13.43
C ILE A 238 -24.05 9.47 14.21
N LYS A 239 -23.13 10.10 14.92
CA LYS A 239 -23.40 11.30 15.74
C LYS A 239 -23.18 12.61 14.97
N SER A 240 -22.20 12.65 14.09
CA SER A 240 -21.90 13.81 13.26
C SER A 240 -21.17 13.41 11.99
N VAL A 241 -21.23 14.24 10.96
CA VAL A 241 -20.51 14.08 9.70
C VAL A 241 -19.75 15.37 9.40
N ARG A 242 -18.46 15.26 9.08
CA ARG A 242 -17.59 16.40 8.78
C ARG A 242 -16.66 16.10 7.62
N ILE A 243 -16.20 17.14 6.94
CA ILE A 243 -15.07 17.03 6.00
C ILE A 243 -13.80 17.32 6.77
N LEU A 244 -12.78 16.49 6.62
CA LEU A 244 -11.47 16.74 7.22
C LEU A 244 -10.92 18.10 6.78
N GLY A 245 -10.33 18.82 7.72
CA GLY A 245 -9.86 20.19 7.49
C GLY A 245 -10.94 21.28 7.55
N GLN A 246 -12.20 20.91 7.80
CA GLN A 246 -13.31 21.85 8.00
C GLN A 246 -13.93 21.69 9.38
N SER A 247 -14.30 22.82 10.00
CA SER A 247 -14.97 22.82 11.31
C SER A 247 -16.50 22.60 11.21
N ARG A 248 -17.09 22.88 10.05
CA ARG A 248 -18.54 22.79 9.83
C ARG A 248 -19.00 21.33 9.75
N GLU A 249 -20.08 21.01 10.44
CA GLU A 249 -20.80 19.76 10.25
C GLU A 249 -21.63 19.77 8.96
N LEU A 250 -21.64 18.62 8.30
CA LEU A 250 -22.49 18.40 7.14
C LEU A 250 -23.86 17.88 7.57
N PRO A 251 -24.96 18.32 6.92
CA PRO A 251 -26.25 17.70 7.11
C PRO A 251 -26.21 16.25 6.59
N TYR A 252 -26.77 15.34 7.33
CA TYR A 252 -26.89 13.94 6.92
C TYR A 252 -28.25 13.35 7.33
N LYS A 253 -28.61 12.28 6.66
CA LYS A 253 -29.78 11.47 7.01
C LYS A 253 -29.38 10.01 6.98
N GLN A 254 -29.59 9.31 8.07
CA GLN A 254 -29.36 7.87 8.17
C GLN A 254 -30.70 7.15 8.04
N SER A 255 -30.81 6.20 7.10
CA SER A 255 -32.03 5.43 6.85
C SER A 255 -31.87 4.01 7.36
N GLU A 256 -32.98 3.38 7.73
CA GLU A 256 -33.06 1.97 8.15
C GLU A 256 -33.01 0.98 6.96
N LYS A 257 -33.25 1.48 5.72
CA LYS A 257 -33.29 0.65 4.48
C LYS A 257 -32.38 1.19 3.40
#